data_3af4ef3a2cc1b431b320fdcfe77df56a
#
_entry.id   3af4ef3a2cc1b431b320fdcfe77df56a
#
_cell.length_a   1.000
_cell.length_b   1.000
_cell.length_c   1.000
_cell.angle_alpha   90.00
_cell.angle_beta   90.00
_cell.angle_gamma   90.00
#
_symmetry.space_group_name_H-M   'P 1'
#
loop_
_entity.id
_entity.type
_entity.pdbx_description
1 polymer ?
#
loop_
_entity_poly.entity_id
_entity_poly.type
_entity_poly.pdbx_seq_one_letter_code
_entity_poly.pdbx_strand_id
1 'polypeptide(L)'
;MNKVRIWTLTVILVVCNSINCVFAQKNKVDYPQAEWSKAAVILMHTPGQELFDGVIHPSAGLFEDYFDVDKAAAEHRNYIKMLQKNGIKVYTVRQILEETGIDSLRALTGELLQYDVSALDDDATVEADRYKKEVIAKMSRADLIRCILLQPTVVLYKTGLNTGYEAQYVHNPLMNLYFTRDQSITTPRGHVICYMNSFQREPEADIITLCYAHLGLKPILRIKDEGRLEGGDYLPAGTLSFIGCGMRTNDEGIRQMMDADAFGHDTVVVVRDHKFWQMQMHLDTYFNIIDEDLCTLTSSRLNAQKDDPEYVTCDVWARAPGTKKYTLMQKDRSFVEFLQDRFEIIPIDNEDEMHYANNFLTVAPRHIMAVGGQSKTLQRRFAEAGVKVEWIPLESLIDGYGAAHCMTQVLKRQARW
;
A
#
# COMPACT_ATOMS: atom_id res chain seq x y z
N MET A 1 9.60 27.10 13.54
CA MET A 1 9.93 26.17 14.65
C MET A 1 8.87 25.08 14.62
N ASN A 2 9.19 23.94 13.99
CA ASN A 2 8.24 22.85 13.81
C ASN A 2 8.00 22.15 15.14
N LYS A 3 6.77 22.22 15.66
CA LYS A 3 6.35 21.40 16.79
C LYS A 3 6.11 19.98 16.28
N VAL A 4 6.99 19.07 16.67
CA VAL A 4 6.79 17.63 16.54
C VAL A 4 5.49 17.26 17.24
N ARG A 5 4.48 16.85 16.49
CA ARG A 5 3.24 16.27 17.03
C ARG A 5 3.53 14.83 17.45
N ILE A 6 3.71 14.64 18.75
CA ILE A 6 3.70 13.29 19.34
C ILE A 6 2.24 12.82 19.34
N TRP A 7 1.91 11.90 18.44
CA TRP A 7 0.60 11.24 18.41
C TRP A 7 0.55 10.17 19.49
N THR A 8 -0.08 10.48 20.60
CA THR A 8 -0.50 9.47 21.57
C THR A 8 -1.82 8.89 21.07
N LEU A 9 -1.78 7.76 20.36
CA LEU A 9 -2.95 6.97 20.05
C LEU A 9 -3.55 6.46 21.37
N THR A 10 -4.59 7.12 21.86
CA THR A 10 -5.45 6.55 22.90
C THR A 10 -6.24 5.44 22.24
N VAL A 11 -5.87 4.20 22.53
CA VAL A 11 -6.52 2.98 22.06
C VAL A 11 -8.00 3.05 22.35
N ILE A 12 -8.82 3.25 21.34
CA ILE A 12 -10.28 3.03 21.44
C ILE A 12 -10.51 1.52 21.43
N LEU A 13 -10.47 0.91 22.60
CA LEU A 13 -10.99 -0.43 22.85
C LEU A 13 -12.52 -0.33 22.93
N VAL A 14 -13.18 -0.26 21.78
CA VAL A 14 -14.62 -0.49 21.70
C VAL A 14 -14.83 -1.98 21.48
N VAL A 15 -15.44 -2.60 22.50
CA VAL A 15 -15.90 -3.98 22.48
C VAL A 15 -16.90 -4.15 21.34
N CYS A 16 -16.48 -4.72 20.21
CA CYS A 16 -17.38 -5.26 19.20
C CYS A 16 -17.83 -6.65 19.65
N ASN A 17 -19.00 -6.73 20.27
CA ASN A 17 -19.73 -7.99 20.43
C ASN A 17 -20.45 -8.31 19.12
N SER A 18 -20.24 -9.55 18.65
CA SER A 18 -20.99 -10.24 17.60
C SER A 18 -20.83 -9.78 16.14
N ILE A 19 -19.68 -10.10 15.57
CA ILE A 19 -19.57 -10.53 14.16
C ILE A 19 -18.69 -11.77 14.17
N ASN A 20 -19.16 -12.87 13.54
CA ASN A 20 -18.37 -14.10 13.37
C ASN A 20 -17.13 -13.75 12.54
N CYS A 21 -16.04 -13.48 13.22
CA CYS A 21 -14.78 -13.10 12.63
C CYS A 21 -14.19 -14.32 11.90
N VAL A 22 -14.02 -14.25 10.60
CA VAL A 22 -13.36 -15.28 9.77
C VAL A 22 -11.93 -15.58 10.27
N PHE A 23 -11.40 -14.74 11.16
CA PHE A 23 -10.08 -14.87 11.78
C PHE A 23 -10.14 -15.40 13.23
N ALA A 24 -11.33 -15.52 13.84
CA ALA A 24 -11.48 -15.84 15.28
C ALA A 24 -11.53 -17.35 15.61
N GLN A 25 -11.32 -18.24 14.65
CA GLN A 25 -11.08 -19.64 14.99
C GLN A 25 -9.63 -19.81 15.45
N LYS A 26 -9.44 -20.54 16.56
CA LYS A 26 -8.19 -20.91 17.23
C LYS A 26 -7.23 -21.77 16.36
N ASN A 27 -7.23 -21.61 15.06
CA ASN A 27 -6.27 -22.24 14.16
C ASN A 27 -5.17 -21.23 13.88
N LYS A 28 -3.92 -21.68 13.97
CA LYS A 28 -2.72 -20.96 13.56
C LYS A 28 -3.03 -20.20 12.27
N VAL A 29 -3.00 -18.87 12.31
CA VAL A 29 -3.24 -18.08 11.10
C VAL A 29 -2.10 -18.38 10.14
N ASP A 30 -2.39 -19.01 9.02
CA ASP A 30 -1.39 -19.28 7.97
C ASP A 30 -1.12 -17.97 7.23
N TYR A 31 -0.13 -17.25 7.70
CA TYR A 31 0.37 -16.06 7.03
C TYR A 31 1.13 -16.44 5.75
N PRO A 32 1.13 -15.59 4.72
CA PRO A 32 1.78 -15.88 3.45
C PRO A 32 3.27 -16.11 3.62
N GLN A 33 3.73 -17.28 3.16
CA GLN A 33 5.16 -17.63 3.12
C GLN A 33 5.79 -17.18 1.81
N ALA A 34 4.99 -17.03 0.75
CA ALA A 34 5.48 -16.69 -0.58
C ALA A 34 4.43 -15.94 -1.41
N GLU A 35 4.89 -15.12 -2.34
CA GLU A 35 4.03 -14.36 -3.26
C GLU A 35 3.21 -15.29 -4.17
N TRP A 36 3.75 -16.46 -4.53
CA TRP A 36 3.04 -17.49 -5.31
C TRP A 36 2.05 -18.37 -4.52
N SER A 37 1.99 -18.24 -3.19
CA SER A 37 0.96 -18.95 -2.40
C SER A 37 -0.43 -18.44 -2.78
N LYS A 38 -1.42 -19.35 -2.85
CA LYS A 38 -2.77 -19.00 -3.32
C LYS A 38 -3.39 -17.89 -2.50
N ALA A 39 -3.72 -16.77 -3.15
CA ALA A 39 -4.39 -15.64 -2.51
C ALA A 39 -5.81 -16.04 -2.05
N ALA A 40 -6.17 -15.65 -0.83
CA ALA A 40 -7.44 -16.00 -0.21
C ALA A 40 -8.27 -14.77 0.23
N VAL A 41 -7.60 -13.76 0.79
CA VAL A 41 -8.27 -12.54 1.28
C VAL A 41 -7.44 -11.33 0.89
N ILE A 42 -8.08 -10.33 0.31
CA ILE A 42 -7.46 -9.09 -0.16
C ILE A 42 -8.24 -7.90 0.39
N LEU A 43 -7.52 -6.84 0.79
CA LEU A 43 -8.05 -5.51 1.06
C LEU A 43 -7.76 -4.61 -0.14
N MET A 44 -8.78 -3.86 -0.58
CA MET A 44 -8.70 -2.91 -1.69
C MET A 44 -9.45 -1.61 -1.35
N HIS A 45 -9.21 -0.56 -2.11
CA HIS A 45 -10.01 0.67 -2.02
C HIS A 45 -10.40 1.13 -3.43
N THR A 46 -11.68 1.10 -3.75
CA THR A 46 -12.14 1.66 -5.02
C THR A 46 -12.07 3.18 -4.95
N PRO A 47 -11.33 3.83 -5.87
CA PRO A 47 -11.19 5.28 -5.88
C PRO A 47 -12.55 5.98 -6.02
N GLY A 48 -12.66 7.15 -5.40
CA GLY A 48 -13.85 7.96 -5.41
C GLY A 48 -13.52 9.45 -5.58
N GLN A 49 -14.28 10.33 -4.91
CA GLN A 49 -14.10 11.77 -5.01
C GLN A 49 -12.70 12.23 -4.56
N GLU A 50 -12.06 11.50 -3.62
CA GLU A 50 -10.71 11.78 -3.14
C GLU A 50 -9.64 11.71 -4.23
N LEU A 51 -9.89 10.93 -5.30
CA LEU A 51 -8.97 10.84 -6.44
C LEU A 51 -9.01 12.08 -7.33
N PHE A 52 -10.17 12.75 -7.42
CA PHE A 52 -10.37 13.86 -8.35
C PHE A 52 -9.37 15.00 -8.12
N ASP A 53 -9.11 15.38 -6.87
CA ASP A 53 -8.17 16.45 -6.55
C ASP A 53 -6.74 16.12 -7.02
N GLY A 54 -6.36 14.84 -7.04
CA GLY A 54 -5.06 14.38 -7.52
C GLY A 54 -4.90 14.55 -9.04
N VAL A 55 -5.95 14.24 -9.82
CA VAL A 55 -5.88 14.32 -11.29
C VAL A 55 -6.00 15.76 -11.82
N ILE A 56 -6.37 16.73 -10.99
CA ILE A 56 -6.35 18.17 -11.36
C ILE A 56 -4.90 18.65 -11.58
N HIS A 57 -3.96 18.13 -10.83
CA HIS A 57 -2.53 18.37 -11.04
C HIS A 57 -1.77 17.04 -10.89
N PRO A 58 -1.76 16.19 -11.93
CA PRO A 58 -1.29 14.82 -11.85
C PRO A 58 0.08 14.68 -11.17
N SER A 59 1.09 15.42 -11.62
CA SER A 59 2.44 15.31 -11.05
C SER A 59 2.51 15.58 -9.55
N ALA A 60 1.71 16.55 -9.02
CA ALA A 60 1.63 16.81 -7.58
C ALA A 60 0.81 15.75 -6.85
N GLY A 61 -0.15 15.12 -7.53
CA GLY A 61 -0.95 13.99 -7.04
C GLY A 61 -0.20 12.65 -7.06
N LEU A 62 1.06 12.61 -7.55
CA LEU A 62 1.83 11.42 -7.83
C LEU A 62 1.18 10.55 -8.92
N PHE A 63 0.70 11.18 -9.98
CA PHE A 63 0.16 10.56 -11.18
C PHE A 63 0.95 10.99 -12.42
N GLU A 64 0.95 10.14 -13.42
CA GLU A 64 1.66 10.40 -14.68
C GLU A 64 0.94 11.42 -15.54
N ASP A 65 -0.38 11.22 -15.72
CA ASP A 65 -1.23 12.08 -16.53
C ASP A 65 -2.65 12.18 -15.94
N TYR A 66 -3.48 13.01 -16.57
CA TYR A 66 -4.91 13.10 -16.27
C TYR A 66 -5.65 11.86 -16.77
N PHE A 67 -6.54 11.33 -15.95
CA PHE A 67 -7.46 10.26 -16.35
C PHE A 67 -8.86 10.47 -15.75
N ASP A 68 -9.86 9.86 -16.38
CA ASP A 68 -11.25 9.94 -15.94
C ASP A 68 -11.48 9.12 -14.67
N VAL A 69 -11.89 9.78 -13.58
CA VAL A 69 -12.10 9.18 -12.26
C VAL A 69 -13.20 8.14 -12.25
N ASP A 70 -14.30 8.37 -13.00
CA ASP A 70 -15.43 7.43 -13.06
C ASP A 70 -15.03 6.16 -13.85
N LYS A 71 -14.27 6.32 -14.94
CA LYS A 71 -13.67 5.20 -15.69
C LYS A 71 -12.71 4.41 -14.80
N ALA A 72 -11.81 5.08 -14.10
CA ALA A 72 -10.87 4.48 -13.15
C ALA A 72 -11.60 3.67 -12.06
N ALA A 73 -12.65 4.24 -11.47
CA ALA A 73 -13.47 3.54 -10.48
C ALA A 73 -14.20 2.32 -11.08
N ALA A 74 -14.64 2.40 -12.33
CA ALA A 74 -15.27 1.26 -13.03
C ALA A 74 -14.26 0.14 -13.32
N GLU A 75 -13.06 0.47 -13.78
CA GLU A 75 -11.94 -0.47 -13.99
C GLU A 75 -11.59 -1.20 -12.68
N HIS A 76 -11.45 -0.46 -11.58
CA HIS A 76 -11.15 -1.02 -10.27
C HIS A 76 -12.26 -1.96 -9.77
N ARG A 77 -13.54 -1.58 -9.91
CA ARG A 77 -14.68 -2.46 -9.59
C ARG A 77 -14.69 -3.74 -10.43
N ASN A 78 -14.28 -3.64 -11.70
CA ASN A 78 -14.15 -4.82 -12.55
C ASN A 78 -13.03 -5.74 -12.06
N TYR A 79 -11.89 -5.17 -11.66
CA TYR A 79 -10.78 -5.95 -11.09
C TYR A 79 -11.23 -6.69 -9.81
N ILE A 80 -11.97 -6.05 -8.91
CA ILE A 80 -12.55 -6.71 -7.73
C ILE A 80 -13.41 -7.92 -8.14
N LYS A 81 -14.28 -7.77 -9.16
CA LYS A 81 -15.14 -8.87 -9.65
C LYS A 81 -14.32 -10.02 -10.20
N MET A 82 -13.22 -9.74 -10.90
CA MET A 82 -12.32 -10.77 -11.42
C MET A 82 -11.63 -11.55 -10.28
N LEU A 83 -11.16 -10.86 -9.24
CA LEU A 83 -10.62 -11.49 -8.03
C LEU A 83 -11.65 -12.40 -7.34
N GLN A 84 -12.88 -11.90 -7.16
CA GLN A 84 -13.97 -12.66 -6.55
C GLN A 84 -14.35 -13.89 -7.38
N LYS A 85 -14.33 -13.79 -8.72
CA LYS A 85 -14.54 -14.93 -9.63
C LYS A 85 -13.47 -16.02 -9.45
N ASN A 86 -12.25 -15.64 -9.05
CA ASN A 86 -11.17 -16.57 -8.69
C ASN A 86 -11.30 -17.13 -7.26
N GLY A 87 -12.42 -16.88 -6.58
CA GLY A 87 -12.69 -17.38 -5.23
C GLY A 87 -11.96 -16.61 -4.13
N ILE A 88 -11.41 -15.43 -4.45
CA ILE A 88 -10.72 -14.57 -3.50
C ILE A 88 -11.74 -13.67 -2.79
N LYS A 89 -11.70 -13.64 -1.47
CA LYS A 89 -12.52 -12.73 -0.68
C LYS A 89 -11.91 -11.34 -0.71
N VAL A 90 -12.66 -10.37 -1.19
CA VAL A 90 -12.22 -8.97 -1.23
C VAL A 90 -13.01 -8.15 -0.23
N TYR A 91 -12.31 -7.43 0.63
CA TYR A 91 -12.85 -6.35 1.46
C TYR A 91 -12.45 -5.01 0.83
N THR A 92 -13.30 -4.00 0.96
CA THR A 92 -12.94 -2.64 0.56
C THR A 92 -12.90 -1.70 1.76
N VAL A 93 -11.98 -0.74 1.73
CA VAL A 93 -11.89 0.30 2.77
C VAL A 93 -13.22 1.01 2.94
N ARG A 94 -13.90 1.38 1.84
CA ARG A 94 -15.20 2.03 1.88
C ARG A 94 -16.26 1.17 2.58
N GLN A 95 -16.36 -0.10 2.23
CA GLN A 95 -17.29 -1.03 2.91
C GLN A 95 -17.00 -1.09 4.41
N ILE A 96 -15.73 -1.19 4.81
CA ILE A 96 -15.34 -1.23 6.22
C ILE A 96 -15.72 0.07 6.94
N LEU A 97 -15.51 1.24 6.31
CA LEU A 97 -15.96 2.51 6.87
C LEU A 97 -17.48 2.57 7.01
N GLU A 98 -18.23 2.04 6.05
CA GLU A 98 -19.69 1.95 6.10
C GLU A 98 -20.19 1.02 7.22
N GLU A 99 -19.47 -0.05 7.54
CA GLU A 99 -19.77 -0.99 8.62
C GLU A 99 -19.27 -0.53 9.99
N THR A 100 -18.33 0.43 10.04
CA THR A 100 -17.75 0.96 11.29
C THR A 100 -18.81 1.68 12.13
N GLY A 101 -18.75 1.53 13.46
CA GLY A 101 -19.64 2.19 14.40
C GLY A 101 -19.62 3.73 14.26
N ILE A 102 -20.81 4.37 14.34
CA ILE A 102 -20.94 5.82 14.10
C ILE A 102 -20.06 6.66 15.01
N ASP A 103 -19.87 6.25 16.28
CA ASP A 103 -19.08 6.99 17.24
C ASP A 103 -17.57 6.90 16.93
N SER A 104 -17.10 5.76 16.39
CA SER A 104 -15.73 5.61 15.89
C SER A 104 -15.48 6.49 14.66
N LEU A 105 -16.46 6.58 13.75
CA LEU A 105 -16.36 7.49 12.60
C LEU A 105 -16.35 8.96 13.04
N ARG A 106 -17.15 9.36 14.04
CA ARG A 106 -17.15 10.71 14.61
C ARG A 106 -15.81 11.04 15.26
N ALA A 107 -15.25 10.11 16.04
CA ALA A 107 -13.94 10.28 16.66
C ALA A 107 -12.86 10.50 15.61
N LEU A 108 -12.79 9.63 14.59
CA LEU A 108 -11.83 9.74 13.50
C LEU A 108 -12.02 11.04 12.69
N THR A 109 -13.27 11.40 12.39
CA THR A 109 -13.56 12.68 11.73
C THR A 109 -13.12 13.86 12.59
N GLY A 110 -13.27 13.77 13.92
CA GLY A 110 -12.81 14.81 14.85
C GLY A 110 -11.30 15.05 14.80
N GLU A 111 -10.53 14.01 14.49
CA GLU A 111 -9.07 14.10 14.32
C GLU A 111 -8.69 14.64 12.92
N LEU A 112 -9.39 14.22 11.88
CA LEU A 112 -9.03 14.48 10.49
C LEU A 112 -9.62 15.78 9.92
N LEU A 113 -10.85 16.16 10.29
CA LEU A 113 -11.42 17.48 9.98
C LEU A 113 -10.68 18.54 10.81
N GLN A 114 -10.05 19.49 10.17
CA GLN A 114 -9.34 20.57 10.85
C GLN A 114 -10.11 21.89 10.74
N TYR A 115 -10.10 22.68 11.84
CA TYR A 115 -10.42 24.09 11.81
C TYR A 115 -9.12 24.84 12.05
N ASP A 116 -8.66 25.60 11.05
CA ASP A 116 -7.54 26.52 11.21
C ASP A 116 -8.08 27.82 11.80
N VAL A 117 -7.73 28.03 13.06
CA VAL A 117 -8.16 29.16 13.88
C VAL A 117 -7.03 30.17 14.12
N SER A 118 -5.94 30.07 13.36
CA SER A 118 -4.74 30.90 13.54
C SER A 118 -4.99 32.40 13.37
N ALA A 119 -6.05 32.79 12.68
CA ALA A 119 -6.49 34.15 12.46
C ALA A 119 -7.57 34.62 13.46
N LEU A 120 -7.93 33.79 14.46
CA LEU A 120 -8.96 34.10 15.45
C LEU A 120 -8.35 34.47 16.80
N ASP A 121 -9.13 35.23 17.65
CA ASP A 121 -8.84 35.41 19.04
C ASP A 121 -9.17 34.17 19.90
N ASP A 122 -8.78 34.18 21.18
CA ASP A 122 -8.95 33.03 22.07
C ASP A 122 -10.43 32.62 22.26
N ASP A 123 -11.33 33.60 22.39
CA ASP A 123 -12.76 33.37 22.59
C ASP A 123 -13.39 32.73 21.33
N ALA A 124 -13.05 33.24 20.14
CA ALA A 124 -13.52 32.71 18.87
C ALA A 124 -12.93 31.31 18.60
N THR A 125 -11.71 31.02 19.06
CA THR A 125 -11.10 29.71 18.99
C THR A 125 -11.88 28.68 19.81
N VAL A 126 -12.23 29.00 21.05
CA VAL A 126 -13.08 28.13 21.91
C VAL A 126 -14.44 27.88 21.29
N GLU A 127 -15.04 28.93 20.72
CA GLU A 127 -16.33 28.79 20.00
C GLU A 127 -16.22 27.89 18.77
N ALA A 128 -15.17 28.03 17.98
CA ALA A 128 -14.92 27.20 16.79
C ALA A 128 -14.76 25.72 17.16
N ASP A 129 -14.03 25.40 18.23
CA ASP A 129 -13.88 24.03 18.71
C ASP A 129 -15.21 23.41 19.17
N ARG A 130 -16.02 24.18 19.88
CA ARG A 130 -17.38 23.76 20.28
C ARG A 130 -18.25 23.50 19.05
N TYR A 131 -18.25 24.42 18.11
CA TYR A 131 -19.03 24.33 16.88
C TYR A 131 -18.61 23.13 16.02
N LYS A 132 -17.32 22.87 15.87
CA LYS A 132 -16.80 21.67 15.19
C LYS A 132 -17.40 20.38 15.76
N LYS A 133 -17.41 20.23 17.09
CA LYS A 133 -18.00 19.06 17.77
C LYS A 133 -19.50 18.93 17.49
N GLU A 134 -20.23 20.04 17.54
CA GLU A 134 -21.67 20.07 17.25
C GLU A 134 -22.00 19.69 15.79
N VAL A 135 -21.19 20.16 14.83
CA VAL A 135 -21.33 19.82 13.41
C VAL A 135 -21.07 18.33 13.18
N ILE A 136 -19.96 17.79 13.71
CA ILE A 136 -19.63 16.37 13.60
C ILE A 136 -20.73 15.49 14.21
N ALA A 137 -21.32 15.88 15.33
CA ALA A 137 -22.39 15.15 15.97
C ALA A 137 -23.65 15.03 15.11
N LYS A 138 -23.89 16.01 14.21
CA LYS A 138 -25.04 16.08 13.30
C LYS A 138 -24.77 15.43 11.94
N MET A 139 -23.50 15.16 11.58
CA MET A 139 -23.14 14.58 10.29
C MET A 139 -23.75 13.20 10.10
N SER A 140 -24.21 12.95 8.88
CA SER A 140 -24.57 11.61 8.44
C SER A 140 -23.33 10.72 8.33
N ARG A 141 -23.52 9.38 8.30
CA ARG A 141 -22.43 8.43 8.05
C ARG A 141 -21.67 8.76 6.76
N ALA A 142 -22.41 9.09 5.69
CA ALA A 142 -21.81 9.43 4.40
C ALA A 142 -20.92 10.68 4.48
N ASP A 143 -21.34 11.69 5.24
CA ASP A 143 -20.56 12.93 5.42
C ASP A 143 -19.32 12.70 6.27
N LEU A 144 -19.41 11.88 7.32
CA LEU A 144 -18.25 11.47 8.12
C LEU A 144 -17.21 10.74 7.26
N ILE A 145 -17.64 9.79 6.44
CA ILE A 145 -16.76 9.06 5.51
C ILE A 145 -16.14 10.02 4.49
N ARG A 146 -16.93 10.96 3.97
CA ARG A 146 -16.41 11.99 3.05
C ARG A 146 -15.31 12.83 3.72
N CYS A 147 -15.54 13.30 4.95
CA CYS A 147 -14.50 14.02 5.70
C CYS A 147 -13.25 13.19 5.93
N ILE A 148 -13.39 11.91 6.24
CA ILE A 148 -12.26 10.98 6.45
C ILE A 148 -11.41 10.86 5.16
N LEU A 149 -12.05 10.74 4.00
CA LEU A 149 -11.34 10.54 2.72
C LEU A 149 -10.79 11.84 2.13
N LEU A 150 -11.44 12.99 2.37
CA LEU A 150 -11.02 14.29 1.83
C LEU A 150 -10.18 15.11 2.80
N GLN A 151 -10.21 14.81 4.08
CA GLN A 151 -9.47 15.51 5.15
C GLN A 151 -9.52 17.04 5.03
N PRO A 152 -10.71 17.66 5.10
CA PRO A 152 -10.85 19.09 4.90
C PRO A 152 -10.27 19.89 6.06
N THR A 153 -9.64 21.02 5.72
CA THR A 153 -9.31 22.11 6.65
C THR A 153 -10.17 23.31 6.34
N VAL A 154 -10.91 23.79 7.32
CA VAL A 154 -11.69 25.05 7.25
C VAL A 154 -10.83 26.14 7.87
N VAL A 155 -10.27 27.01 7.04
CA VAL A 155 -9.51 28.19 7.49
C VAL A 155 -10.49 29.30 7.79
N LEU A 156 -10.60 29.71 9.06
CA LEU A 156 -11.59 30.64 9.56
C LEU A 156 -11.06 32.06 9.69
N TYR A 157 -11.86 33.03 9.24
CA TYR A 157 -11.60 34.44 9.37
C TYR A 157 -12.81 35.10 10.05
N LYS A 158 -12.54 35.94 11.08
CA LYS A 158 -13.60 36.75 11.71
C LYS A 158 -13.93 37.97 10.85
N THR A 159 -15.20 38.26 10.69
CA THR A 159 -15.69 39.42 9.93
C THR A 159 -16.84 40.10 10.68
N GLY A 160 -17.04 41.40 10.45
CA GLY A 160 -18.22 42.14 10.97
C GLY A 160 -19.47 41.98 10.10
N LEU A 161 -19.44 41.11 9.08
CA LEU A 161 -20.50 40.92 8.09
C LEU A 161 -21.14 39.53 8.21
N ASN A 162 -22.30 39.37 7.62
CA ASN A 162 -23.01 38.09 7.49
C ASN A 162 -23.18 37.35 8.82
N THR A 163 -22.61 36.14 8.91
CA THR A 163 -22.66 35.28 10.11
C THR A 163 -21.56 35.57 11.13
N GLY A 164 -20.72 36.57 10.88
CA GLY A 164 -19.55 36.89 11.72
C GLY A 164 -18.27 36.11 11.32
N TYR A 165 -18.35 35.17 10.39
CA TYR A 165 -17.25 34.40 9.89
C TYR A 165 -17.26 34.26 8.37
N GLU A 166 -16.08 34.17 7.80
CA GLU A 166 -15.80 33.73 6.43
C GLU A 166 -14.79 32.56 6.48
N ALA A 167 -14.77 31.73 5.47
CA ALA A 167 -13.89 30.57 5.45
C ALA A 167 -13.30 30.28 4.07
N GLN A 168 -12.07 29.78 4.06
CA GLN A 168 -11.48 29.09 2.94
C GLN A 168 -11.45 27.58 3.23
N TYR A 169 -11.75 26.75 2.24
CA TYR A 169 -11.73 25.30 2.37
C TYR A 169 -10.53 24.74 1.62
N VAL A 170 -9.70 23.98 2.34
CA VAL A 170 -8.51 23.28 1.82
C VAL A 170 -8.69 21.80 2.07
N HIS A 171 -8.40 20.97 1.08
CA HIS A 171 -8.48 19.52 1.21
C HIS A 171 -7.08 18.90 1.16
N ASN A 172 -6.88 17.81 1.91
CA ASN A 172 -5.74 16.91 1.78
C ASN A 172 -6.25 15.48 1.52
N PRO A 173 -6.85 15.24 0.33
CA PRO A 173 -7.55 14.00 0.03
C PRO A 173 -6.61 12.81 -0.04
N LEU A 174 -7.11 11.64 0.34
CA LEU A 174 -6.36 10.38 0.29
C LEU A 174 -6.37 9.82 -1.15
N MET A 175 -5.85 10.61 -2.10
CA MET A 175 -5.95 10.36 -3.52
C MET A 175 -5.24 9.07 -3.98
N ASN A 176 -4.20 8.63 -3.26
CA ASN A 176 -3.45 7.42 -3.56
C ASN A 176 -3.88 6.20 -2.73
N LEU A 177 -4.95 6.29 -1.93
CA LEU A 177 -5.42 5.20 -1.06
C LEU A 177 -5.81 3.92 -1.83
N TYR A 178 -6.14 4.03 -3.12
CA TYR A 178 -6.47 2.86 -3.94
C TYR A 178 -5.26 1.95 -4.21
N PHE A 179 -4.04 2.42 -3.98
CA PHE A 179 -2.83 1.61 -3.92
C PHE A 179 -2.67 1.01 -2.52
N THR A 180 -3.54 0.07 -2.19
CA THR A 180 -3.61 -0.52 -0.84
C THR A 180 -2.42 -1.42 -0.49
N ARG A 181 -1.51 -1.66 -1.42
CA ARG A 181 -0.26 -2.40 -1.20
C ARG A 181 0.68 -1.67 -0.24
N ASP A 182 0.72 -0.33 -0.33
CA ASP A 182 1.84 0.44 0.20
C ASP A 182 1.74 0.70 1.71
N GLN A 183 0.53 0.84 2.27
CA GLN A 183 0.34 1.23 3.66
C GLN A 183 0.59 0.10 4.66
N SER A 184 0.73 -1.15 4.18
CA SER A 184 0.97 -2.31 5.05
C SER A 184 1.55 -3.49 4.29
N ILE A 185 2.22 -4.38 5.01
CA ILE A 185 2.73 -5.64 4.47
C ILE A 185 2.24 -6.82 5.30
N THR A 186 2.15 -7.99 4.66
CA THR A 186 1.83 -9.25 5.34
C THR A 186 3.01 -10.20 5.22
N THR A 187 3.60 -10.53 6.35
CA THR A 187 4.78 -11.40 6.48
C THR A 187 4.39 -12.75 7.07
N PRO A 188 5.28 -13.76 7.08
CA PRO A 188 5.05 -15.01 7.83
C PRO A 188 4.80 -14.85 9.32
N ARG A 189 5.14 -13.71 9.91
CA ARG A 189 4.90 -13.39 11.33
C ARG A 189 3.57 -12.70 11.58
N GLY A 190 3.06 -11.97 10.60
CA GLY A 190 1.85 -11.17 10.74
C GLY A 190 1.87 -9.90 9.91
N HIS A 191 0.99 -8.98 10.24
CA HIS A 191 0.84 -7.72 9.52
C HIS A 191 1.71 -6.62 10.11
N VAL A 192 2.31 -5.81 9.25
CA VAL A 192 3.07 -4.62 9.63
C VAL A 192 2.42 -3.40 9.01
N ILE A 193 2.22 -2.36 9.79
CA ILE A 193 1.78 -1.05 9.27
C ILE A 193 3.02 -0.28 8.84
N CYS A 194 3.01 0.15 7.59
CA CYS A 194 4.09 0.91 6.97
C CYS A 194 4.08 2.39 7.39
N TYR A 195 5.14 3.10 7.06
CA TYR A 195 5.23 4.55 7.18
C TYR A 195 5.63 5.13 5.82
N MET A 196 4.70 5.83 5.22
CA MET A 196 4.82 6.35 3.86
C MET A 196 5.93 7.40 3.77
N ASN A 197 6.65 7.43 2.66
CA ASN A 197 7.69 8.43 2.42
C ASN A 197 7.11 9.79 2.01
N SER A 198 5.97 9.82 1.33
CA SER A 198 5.27 11.04 0.95
C SER A 198 4.35 11.51 2.09
N PHE A 199 4.51 12.79 2.53
CA PHE A 199 3.69 13.37 3.60
C PHE A 199 2.19 13.35 3.30
N GLN A 200 1.80 13.50 2.03
CA GLN A 200 0.39 13.47 1.61
C GLN A 200 -0.25 12.09 1.74
N ARG A 201 0.57 11.03 1.78
CA ARG A 201 0.12 9.63 1.95
C ARG A 201 0.23 9.12 3.40
N GLU A 202 0.89 9.84 4.30
CA GLU A 202 1.06 9.41 5.70
C GLU A 202 -0.28 9.05 6.39
N PRO A 203 -1.39 9.79 6.20
CA PRO A 203 -2.66 9.45 6.85
C PRO A 203 -3.31 8.16 6.34
N GLU A 204 -2.92 7.66 5.15
CA GLU A 204 -3.46 6.42 4.60
C GLU A 204 -3.22 5.21 5.53
N ALA A 205 -2.07 5.17 6.21
CA ALA A 205 -1.71 4.09 7.13
C ALA A 205 -2.64 4.00 8.35
N ASP A 206 -3.23 5.11 8.80
CA ASP A 206 -4.18 5.14 9.90
C ASP A 206 -5.53 4.58 9.47
N ILE A 207 -5.96 4.86 8.24
CA ILE A 207 -7.17 4.26 7.66
C ILE A 207 -7.03 2.75 7.53
N ILE A 208 -5.88 2.26 7.07
CA ILE A 208 -5.61 0.81 7.01
C ILE A 208 -5.54 0.19 8.40
N THR A 209 -5.00 0.89 9.40
CA THR A 209 -5.00 0.44 10.80
C THR A 209 -6.43 0.27 11.33
N LEU A 210 -7.33 1.20 11.03
CA LEU A 210 -8.76 1.08 11.36
C LEU A 210 -9.39 -0.13 10.65
N CYS A 211 -9.08 -0.34 9.37
CA CYS A 211 -9.56 -1.50 8.62
C CYS A 211 -9.09 -2.82 9.26
N TYR A 212 -7.85 -2.89 9.70
CA TYR A 212 -7.31 -4.08 10.38
C TYR A 212 -8.01 -4.31 11.71
N ALA A 213 -8.25 -3.27 12.50
CA ALA A 213 -8.99 -3.37 13.76
C ALA A 213 -10.42 -3.88 13.54
N HIS A 214 -11.12 -3.38 12.50
CA HIS A 214 -12.46 -3.85 12.11
C HIS A 214 -12.45 -5.34 11.73
N LEU A 215 -11.43 -5.80 11.00
CA LEU A 215 -11.25 -7.18 10.59
C LEU A 215 -10.72 -8.10 11.72
N GLY A 216 -10.47 -7.56 12.91
CA GLY A 216 -9.90 -8.30 14.04
C GLY A 216 -8.42 -8.66 13.87
N LEU A 217 -7.72 -8.01 12.93
CA LEU A 217 -6.30 -8.18 12.70
C LEU A 217 -5.49 -7.29 13.64
N LYS A 218 -4.41 -7.84 14.21
CA LYS A 218 -3.49 -7.08 15.07
C LYS A 218 -2.12 -6.99 14.40
N PRO A 219 -1.70 -5.81 13.94
CA PRO A 219 -0.36 -5.61 13.44
C PRO A 219 0.68 -5.96 14.52
N ILE A 220 1.77 -6.62 14.10
CA ILE A 220 2.89 -6.99 14.97
C ILE A 220 3.93 -5.87 15.10
N LEU A 221 3.93 -4.94 14.17
CA LEU A 221 4.83 -3.79 14.10
C LEU A 221 4.14 -2.62 13.39
N ARG A 222 4.46 -1.41 13.78
CA ARG A 222 4.23 -0.18 13.02
C ARG A 222 5.58 0.52 12.83
N ILE A 223 5.96 0.79 11.61
CA ILE A 223 7.17 1.57 11.27
C ILE A 223 6.94 3.01 11.71
N LYS A 224 7.97 3.67 12.22
CA LYS A 224 7.87 5.01 12.82
C LYS A 224 9.17 5.79 12.73
N ASP A 225 9.13 7.01 13.25
CA ASP A 225 10.26 7.91 13.39
C ASP A 225 10.94 8.18 12.04
N GLU A 226 12.24 7.91 11.92
CA GLU A 226 13.00 8.07 10.67
C GLU A 226 12.83 6.89 9.69
N GLY A 227 12.19 5.80 10.13
CA GLY A 227 11.93 4.64 9.27
C GLY A 227 10.90 4.98 8.19
N ARG A 228 11.19 4.55 6.95
CA ARG A 228 10.24 4.57 5.84
C ARG A 228 10.15 3.18 5.25
N LEU A 229 8.93 2.75 4.99
CA LEU A 229 8.64 1.46 4.37
C LEU A 229 7.32 1.55 3.65
N GLU A 230 7.31 1.14 2.38
CA GLU A 230 6.11 1.00 1.55
C GLU A 230 6.01 -0.43 1.03
N GLY A 231 4.79 -0.99 1.00
CA GLY A 231 4.58 -2.41 0.78
C GLY A 231 4.91 -2.93 -0.61
N GLY A 232 5.00 -2.05 -1.63
CA GLY A 232 5.47 -2.40 -2.96
C GLY A 232 6.94 -2.84 -3.00
N ASP A 233 7.70 -2.53 -1.96
CA ASP A 233 9.08 -2.98 -1.80
C ASP A 233 9.22 -4.37 -1.16
N TYR A 234 8.14 -4.99 -0.67
CA TYR A 234 8.23 -6.26 0.05
C TYR A 234 7.62 -7.43 -0.74
N LEU A 235 8.41 -8.48 -0.97
CA LEU A 235 7.98 -9.72 -1.62
C LEU A 235 8.48 -10.95 -0.84
N PRO A 236 7.57 -11.74 -0.20
CA PRO A 236 7.94 -12.99 0.45
C PRO A 236 8.19 -14.09 -0.60
N ALA A 237 9.27 -14.86 -0.45
CA ALA A 237 9.71 -15.84 -1.43
C ALA A 237 10.03 -17.21 -0.80
N GLY A 238 9.07 -17.78 -0.05
CA GLY A 238 9.12 -19.14 0.48
C GLY A 238 10.08 -19.31 1.67
N THR A 239 11.36 -19.20 1.44
CA THR A 239 12.41 -19.34 2.47
C THR A 239 13.12 -18.02 2.77
N LEU A 240 12.86 -16.99 1.97
CA LEU A 240 13.48 -15.69 2.11
C LEU A 240 12.46 -14.56 1.84
N SER A 241 12.81 -13.34 2.23
CA SER A 241 12.10 -12.12 1.88
C SER A 241 13.00 -11.24 1.03
N PHE A 242 12.44 -10.67 -0.05
CA PHE A 242 13.01 -9.52 -0.71
C PHE A 242 12.44 -8.23 -0.11
N ILE A 243 13.28 -7.21 0.02
CA ILE A 243 12.88 -5.86 0.42
C ILE A 243 13.67 -4.84 -0.37
N GLY A 244 12.99 -3.97 -1.12
CA GLY A 244 13.60 -2.84 -1.79
C GLY A 244 14.11 -1.80 -0.80
N CYS A 245 15.23 -1.16 -1.12
CA CYS A 245 15.76 0.01 -0.42
C CYS A 245 16.13 1.05 -1.47
N GLY A 246 15.38 2.14 -1.53
CA GLY A 246 15.51 3.13 -2.59
C GLY A 246 14.68 4.38 -2.31
N MET A 247 13.84 4.75 -3.27
CA MET A 247 13.06 5.98 -3.20
C MET A 247 12.05 6.00 -2.04
N ARG A 248 11.42 4.87 -1.72
CA ARG A 248 10.27 4.80 -0.80
C ARG A 248 10.59 4.12 0.52
N THR A 249 11.44 3.13 0.50
CA THR A 249 11.87 2.39 1.70
C THR A 249 13.33 2.69 2.00
N ASN A 250 13.65 2.90 3.29
CA ASN A 250 15.01 3.21 3.74
C ASN A 250 15.58 2.15 4.69
N ASP A 251 16.89 2.24 4.95
CA ASP A 251 17.59 1.32 5.85
C ASP A 251 17.00 1.30 7.26
N GLU A 252 16.52 2.43 7.76
CA GLU A 252 15.94 2.51 9.10
C GLU A 252 14.62 1.71 9.19
N GLY A 253 13.74 1.81 8.19
CA GLY A 253 12.52 0.99 8.12
C GLY A 253 12.85 -0.51 8.07
N ILE A 254 13.84 -0.90 7.25
CA ILE A 254 14.32 -2.29 7.14
C ILE A 254 14.91 -2.76 8.47
N ARG A 255 15.69 -1.91 9.17
CA ARG A 255 16.27 -2.22 10.47
C ARG A 255 15.18 -2.47 11.52
N GLN A 256 14.14 -1.63 11.58
CA GLN A 256 13.01 -1.84 12.48
C GLN A 256 12.31 -3.18 12.23
N MET A 257 12.17 -3.60 10.96
CA MET A 257 11.66 -4.92 10.60
C MET A 257 12.55 -6.06 11.11
N MET A 258 13.87 -5.93 10.95
CA MET A 258 14.84 -6.93 11.42
C MET A 258 14.86 -7.03 12.96
N ASP A 259 14.91 -5.89 13.64
CA ASP A 259 14.97 -5.82 15.11
C ASP A 259 13.72 -6.40 15.77
N ALA A 260 12.56 -6.20 15.12
CA ALA A 260 11.30 -6.78 15.58
C ALA A 260 11.08 -8.25 15.17
N ASP A 261 12.01 -8.88 14.43
CA ASP A 261 11.83 -10.20 13.83
C ASP A 261 10.56 -10.28 12.93
N ALA A 262 10.22 -9.17 12.29
CA ALA A 262 8.95 -9.04 11.59
C ALA A 262 8.94 -9.67 10.20
N PHE A 263 10.09 -9.90 9.56
CA PHE A 263 10.18 -10.59 8.26
C PHE A 263 9.69 -12.04 8.32
N GLY A 264 10.02 -12.77 9.38
CA GLY A 264 9.62 -14.16 9.56
C GLY A 264 10.46 -15.20 8.83
N HIS A 265 11.17 -14.85 7.77
CA HIS A 265 12.13 -15.70 7.07
C HIS A 265 13.53 -15.59 7.69
N ASP A 266 14.34 -16.64 7.55
CA ASP A 266 15.71 -16.66 8.05
C ASP A 266 16.69 -15.87 7.15
N THR A 267 16.31 -15.63 5.90
CA THR A 267 17.08 -14.84 4.95
C THR A 267 16.28 -13.61 4.49
N VAL A 268 16.93 -12.46 4.47
CA VAL A 268 16.40 -11.20 3.93
C VAL A 268 17.37 -10.67 2.89
N VAL A 269 16.87 -10.40 1.70
CA VAL A 269 17.60 -9.83 0.58
C VAL A 269 17.17 -8.38 0.42
N VAL A 270 18.06 -7.46 0.79
CA VAL A 270 17.85 -6.02 0.66
C VAL A 270 18.34 -5.60 -0.72
N VAL A 271 17.40 -5.24 -1.60
CA VAL A 271 17.68 -4.85 -2.98
C VAL A 271 17.94 -3.35 -3.01
N ARG A 272 19.16 -2.95 -3.44
CA ARG A 272 19.65 -1.57 -3.42
C ARG A 272 19.38 -0.89 -4.75
N ASP A 273 18.33 -0.04 -4.82
CA ASP A 273 18.04 0.78 -5.98
C ASP A 273 18.56 2.21 -5.77
N HIS A 274 19.45 2.64 -6.66
CA HIS A 274 20.07 3.98 -6.64
C HIS A 274 19.55 4.91 -7.74
N LYS A 275 18.66 4.41 -8.61
CA LYS A 275 18.14 5.18 -9.74
C LYS A 275 17.12 6.25 -9.33
N PHE A 276 16.33 5.99 -8.27
CA PHE A 276 15.30 6.90 -7.76
C PHE A 276 14.32 7.40 -8.84
N TRP A 277 13.88 6.51 -9.70
CA TRP A 277 12.96 6.83 -10.78
C TRP A 277 11.51 6.52 -10.41
N GLN A 278 10.59 7.50 -10.63
CA GLN A 278 9.20 7.39 -10.19
C GLN A 278 8.47 6.16 -10.77
N MET A 279 8.72 5.80 -12.04
CA MET A 279 8.11 4.62 -12.65
C MET A 279 8.60 3.29 -12.04
N GLN A 280 9.77 3.29 -11.45
CA GLN A 280 10.37 2.13 -10.75
C GLN A 280 10.53 2.42 -9.27
N MET A 281 9.55 3.12 -8.66
CA MET A 281 9.66 3.61 -7.28
C MET A 281 9.71 2.49 -6.23
N HIS A 282 9.16 1.32 -6.56
CA HIS A 282 9.12 0.14 -5.71
C HIS A 282 9.70 -1.08 -6.42
N LEU A 283 10.10 -2.07 -5.64
CA LEU A 283 10.62 -3.34 -6.14
C LEU A 283 9.63 -4.04 -7.09
N ASP A 284 8.33 -4.03 -6.79
CA ASP A 284 7.26 -4.68 -7.54
C ASP A 284 6.95 -4.02 -8.91
N THR A 285 7.57 -2.90 -9.22
CA THR A 285 7.41 -2.25 -10.52
C THR A 285 8.43 -2.73 -11.56
N TYR A 286 9.57 -3.28 -11.13
CA TYR A 286 10.62 -3.77 -12.02
C TYR A 286 10.99 -5.25 -11.81
N PHE A 287 10.59 -5.85 -10.69
CA PHE A 287 10.79 -7.25 -10.34
C PHE A 287 9.53 -7.81 -9.67
N ASN A 288 9.13 -9.03 -10.04
CA ASN A 288 8.02 -9.71 -9.37
C ASN A 288 8.16 -11.24 -9.47
N ILE A 289 7.42 -11.97 -8.63
CA ILE A 289 7.56 -13.41 -8.48
C ILE A 289 6.30 -14.13 -8.94
N ILE A 290 6.46 -15.10 -9.86
CA ILE A 290 5.36 -15.90 -10.42
C ILE A 290 5.23 -17.23 -9.69
N ASP A 291 6.36 -17.92 -9.43
CA ASP A 291 6.41 -19.20 -8.72
C ASP A 291 7.75 -19.34 -7.98
N GLU A 292 7.96 -20.46 -7.31
CA GLU A 292 9.19 -20.74 -6.54
C GLU A 292 10.47 -20.73 -7.38
N ASP A 293 10.33 -20.99 -8.69
CA ASP A 293 11.41 -21.10 -9.67
C ASP A 293 11.31 -20.07 -10.81
N LEU A 294 10.32 -19.16 -10.79
CA LEU A 294 10.04 -18.27 -11.90
C LEU A 294 9.74 -16.83 -11.42
N CYS A 295 10.43 -15.87 -12.01
CA CYS A 295 10.21 -14.44 -11.75
C CYS A 295 10.24 -13.61 -13.04
N THR A 296 9.93 -12.33 -12.92
CA THR A 296 10.10 -11.32 -13.97
C THR A 296 11.11 -10.28 -13.54
N LEU A 297 11.84 -9.70 -14.48
CA LEU A 297 12.70 -8.56 -14.27
C LEU A 297 12.71 -7.70 -15.54
N THR A 298 12.76 -6.37 -15.41
CA THR A 298 12.88 -5.48 -16.58
C THR A 298 14.16 -5.77 -17.36
N SER A 299 14.07 -5.75 -18.69
CA SER A 299 15.20 -6.01 -19.59
C SER A 299 16.33 -4.99 -19.40
N SER A 300 15.99 -3.74 -19.03
CA SER A 300 16.95 -2.70 -18.71
C SER A 300 17.86 -3.12 -17.54
N ARG A 301 17.27 -3.60 -16.45
CA ARG A 301 18.01 -4.06 -15.26
C ARG A 301 18.69 -5.41 -15.48
N LEU A 302 18.05 -6.33 -16.23
CA LEU A 302 18.63 -7.64 -16.54
C LEU A 302 19.94 -7.54 -17.32
N ASN A 303 20.03 -6.58 -18.23
CA ASN A 303 21.19 -6.38 -19.12
C ASN A 303 22.16 -5.30 -18.62
N ALA A 304 21.87 -4.65 -17.49
CA ALA A 304 22.69 -3.55 -16.96
C ALA A 304 24.11 -4.01 -16.60
N GLN A 305 25.09 -3.21 -16.97
CA GLN A 305 26.48 -3.38 -16.55
C GLN A 305 26.74 -2.59 -15.28
N LYS A 306 27.82 -2.93 -14.57
CA LYS A 306 28.11 -2.40 -13.23
C LYS A 306 28.07 -0.87 -13.10
N ASP A 307 28.37 -0.15 -14.17
CA ASP A 307 28.42 1.32 -14.18
C ASP A 307 27.10 1.95 -14.70
N ASP A 308 26.12 1.13 -15.09
CA ASP A 308 24.82 1.62 -15.56
C ASP A 308 23.94 2.07 -14.39
N PRO A 309 23.14 3.13 -14.53
CA PRO A 309 22.15 3.53 -13.53
C PRO A 309 21.10 2.43 -13.21
N GLU A 310 20.87 1.51 -14.16
CA GLU A 310 19.97 0.36 -14.03
C GLU A 310 20.58 -0.80 -13.24
N TYR A 311 21.88 -0.77 -12.97
CA TYR A 311 22.55 -1.85 -12.23
C TYR A 311 22.11 -1.86 -10.77
N VAL A 312 21.54 -2.98 -10.34
CA VAL A 312 21.02 -3.17 -8.98
C VAL A 312 21.87 -4.17 -8.23
N THR A 313 22.21 -3.84 -7.01
CA THR A 313 22.89 -4.76 -6.07
C THR A 313 21.94 -5.24 -4.99
N CYS A 314 22.33 -6.26 -4.26
CA CYS A 314 21.60 -6.69 -3.07
C CYS A 314 22.56 -7.06 -1.93
N ASP A 315 22.08 -6.79 -0.71
CA ASP A 315 22.72 -7.25 0.52
C ASP A 315 21.94 -8.45 1.06
N VAL A 316 22.64 -9.54 1.32
CA VAL A 316 22.03 -10.77 1.86
C VAL A 316 22.27 -10.82 3.36
N TRP A 317 21.19 -10.78 4.12
CA TRP A 317 21.19 -10.92 5.57
C TRP A 317 20.62 -12.28 5.96
N ALA A 318 21.21 -12.93 6.94
CA ALA A 318 20.70 -14.19 7.46
C ALA A 318 20.78 -14.22 8.99
N ARG A 319 19.91 -15.01 9.59
CA ARG A 319 19.96 -15.32 11.02
C ARG A 319 20.14 -16.82 11.24
N ALA A 320 20.82 -17.17 12.31
CA ALA A 320 20.90 -18.58 12.72
C ALA A 320 19.51 -19.05 13.22
N PRO A 321 19.16 -20.33 12.97
CA PRO A 321 17.91 -20.90 13.44
C PRO A 321 17.69 -20.67 14.96
N GLY A 322 16.47 -20.22 15.32
CA GLY A 322 16.09 -19.92 16.70
C GLY A 322 16.60 -18.59 17.26
N THR A 323 17.34 -17.80 16.47
CA THR A 323 17.75 -16.44 16.84
C THR A 323 16.87 -15.39 16.15
N LYS A 324 16.91 -14.14 16.66
CA LYS A 324 16.20 -13.00 16.06
C LYS A 324 17.15 -12.02 15.40
N LYS A 325 18.44 -12.21 15.53
CA LYS A 325 19.45 -11.27 15.05
C LYS A 325 19.91 -11.65 13.66
N TYR A 326 19.68 -10.76 12.70
CA TYR A 326 20.23 -10.86 11.34
C TYR A 326 21.68 -10.39 11.29
N THR A 327 22.48 -11.08 10.49
CA THR A 327 23.89 -10.77 10.22
C THR A 327 24.07 -10.63 8.72
N LEU A 328 24.81 -9.63 8.29
CA LEU A 328 25.16 -9.44 6.88
C LEU A 328 26.10 -10.57 6.41
N MET A 329 25.65 -11.33 5.44
CA MET A 329 26.38 -12.48 4.86
C MET A 329 27.08 -12.12 3.56
N GLN A 330 26.41 -11.33 2.72
CA GLN A 330 26.96 -10.84 1.44
C GLN A 330 26.53 -9.38 1.27
N LYS A 331 27.46 -8.56 0.79
CA LYS A 331 27.24 -7.14 0.53
C LYS A 331 27.46 -6.84 -0.94
N ASP A 332 26.68 -5.91 -1.49
CA ASP A 332 26.81 -5.37 -2.85
C ASP A 332 26.90 -6.48 -3.94
N ARG A 333 26.20 -7.60 -3.75
CA ARG A 333 26.11 -8.67 -4.74
C ARG A 333 25.24 -8.20 -5.91
N SER A 334 25.57 -8.59 -7.16
CA SER A 334 24.68 -8.40 -8.30
C SER A 334 23.32 -9.02 -8.03
N PHE A 335 22.26 -8.22 -8.15
CA PHE A 335 20.90 -8.72 -7.96
C PHE A 335 20.50 -9.72 -9.07
N VAL A 336 20.93 -9.46 -10.31
CA VAL A 336 20.69 -10.37 -11.44
C VAL A 336 21.33 -11.74 -11.19
N GLU A 337 22.61 -11.79 -10.78
CA GLU A 337 23.28 -13.05 -10.44
C GLU A 337 22.59 -13.76 -9.27
N PHE A 338 22.13 -13.00 -8.26
CA PHE A 338 21.38 -13.58 -7.15
C PHE A 338 20.08 -14.23 -7.61
N LEU A 339 19.35 -13.60 -8.55
CA LEU A 339 18.13 -14.16 -9.10
C LEU A 339 18.40 -15.37 -10.00
N GLN A 340 19.39 -15.32 -10.88
CA GLN A 340 19.76 -16.42 -11.79
C GLN A 340 20.15 -17.72 -11.06
N ASP A 341 20.65 -17.62 -9.84
CA ASP A 341 20.94 -18.80 -9.00
C ASP A 341 19.68 -19.52 -8.50
N ARG A 342 18.49 -18.91 -8.63
CA ARG A 342 17.25 -19.36 -7.97
C ARG A 342 16.03 -19.42 -8.88
N PHE A 343 15.98 -18.57 -9.89
CA PHE A 343 14.80 -18.37 -10.72
C PHE A 343 15.17 -18.41 -12.21
N GLU A 344 14.29 -18.97 -12.99
CA GLU A 344 14.17 -18.60 -14.39
C GLU A 344 13.59 -17.18 -14.47
N ILE A 345 14.18 -16.33 -15.32
CA ILE A 345 13.77 -14.93 -15.42
C ILE A 345 13.07 -14.70 -16.75
N ILE A 346 11.82 -14.27 -16.72
CA ILE A 346 11.12 -13.74 -17.90
C ILE A 346 11.47 -12.25 -18.01
N PRO A 347 12.19 -11.85 -19.07
CA PRO A 347 12.51 -10.44 -19.28
C PRO A 347 11.25 -9.66 -19.71
N ILE A 348 11.06 -8.48 -19.10
CA ILE A 348 10.04 -7.50 -19.47
C ILE A 348 10.71 -6.38 -20.27
N ASP A 349 10.34 -6.25 -21.53
CA ASP A 349 10.93 -5.25 -22.40
C ASP A 349 10.32 -3.86 -22.12
N ASN A 350 11.00 -2.79 -22.52
CA ASN A 350 10.62 -1.40 -22.19
C ASN A 350 9.19 -1.04 -22.60
N GLU A 351 8.68 -1.56 -23.71
CA GLU A 351 7.30 -1.34 -24.14
C GLU A 351 6.30 -1.86 -23.12
N ASP A 352 6.52 -3.08 -22.62
CA ASP A 352 5.67 -3.73 -21.63
C ASP A 352 5.89 -3.14 -20.21
N GLU A 353 7.12 -2.71 -19.89
CA GLU A 353 7.43 -2.01 -18.65
C GLU A 353 6.63 -0.72 -18.51
N MET A 354 6.57 0.09 -19.57
CA MET A 354 5.78 1.34 -19.62
C MET A 354 4.27 1.11 -19.41
N HIS A 355 3.80 -0.14 -19.57
CA HIS A 355 2.43 -0.57 -19.27
C HIS A 355 2.36 -1.42 -17.98
N TYR A 356 3.32 -1.26 -17.07
CA TYR A 356 3.35 -1.91 -15.74
C TYR A 356 3.24 -3.44 -15.78
N ALA A 357 3.84 -4.10 -16.77
CA ALA A 357 3.80 -5.56 -16.93
C ALA A 357 4.37 -6.33 -15.73
N ASN A 358 5.34 -5.77 -14.99
CA ASN A 358 5.87 -6.37 -13.76
C ASN A 358 4.91 -6.25 -12.57
N ASN A 359 4.01 -5.29 -12.56
CA ASN A 359 3.13 -5.00 -11.44
C ASN A 359 1.85 -5.88 -11.46
N PHE A 360 2.02 -7.19 -11.70
CA PHE A 360 0.95 -8.18 -11.66
C PHE A 360 0.74 -8.73 -10.24
N LEU A 361 -0.45 -9.22 -9.96
CA LEU A 361 -0.75 -9.98 -8.75
C LEU A 361 -0.64 -11.49 -9.04
N THR A 362 0.23 -12.19 -8.34
CA THR A 362 0.26 -13.66 -8.35
C THR A 362 -0.83 -14.18 -7.43
N VAL A 363 -1.86 -14.82 -8.03
CA VAL A 363 -3.03 -15.34 -7.30
C VAL A 363 -2.87 -16.80 -6.90
N ALA A 364 -2.03 -17.55 -7.61
CA ALA A 364 -1.63 -18.93 -7.31
C ALA A 364 -0.35 -19.26 -8.09
N PRO A 365 0.34 -20.38 -7.82
CA PRO A 365 1.53 -20.76 -8.57
C PRO A 365 1.28 -20.76 -10.08
N ARG A 366 2.11 -20.07 -10.83
CA ARG A 366 2.01 -19.86 -12.30
C ARG A 366 0.64 -19.32 -12.77
N HIS A 367 -0.07 -18.62 -11.90
CA HIS A 367 -1.33 -17.94 -12.24
C HIS A 367 -1.29 -16.49 -11.75
N ILE A 368 -1.25 -15.56 -12.70
CA ILE A 368 -1.14 -14.12 -12.44
C ILE A 368 -2.35 -13.37 -13.00
N MET A 369 -2.62 -12.22 -12.41
CA MET A 369 -3.54 -11.19 -12.92
C MET A 369 -2.71 -9.95 -13.26
N ALA A 370 -2.66 -9.60 -14.54
CA ALA A 370 -1.80 -8.56 -15.09
C ALA A 370 -2.59 -7.57 -15.95
N VAL A 371 -2.04 -6.38 -16.12
CA VAL A 371 -2.63 -5.34 -17.00
C VAL A 371 -2.70 -5.84 -18.44
N GLY A 372 -3.83 -5.62 -19.10
CA GLY A 372 -4.04 -5.90 -20.52
C GLY A 372 -3.19 -4.97 -21.41
N GLY A 373 -3.20 -5.24 -22.72
CA GLY A 373 -2.48 -4.40 -23.69
C GLY A 373 -1.00 -4.70 -23.87
N GLN A 374 -0.46 -5.70 -23.17
CA GLN A 374 0.94 -6.12 -23.26
C GLN A 374 1.30 -6.68 -24.66
N SER A 375 2.57 -6.59 -25.03
CA SER A 375 3.07 -7.06 -26.32
C SER A 375 2.81 -8.54 -26.55
N LYS A 376 2.69 -8.94 -27.83
CA LYS A 376 2.56 -10.37 -28.19
C LYS A 376 3.81 -11.17 -27.81
N THR A 377 4.96 -10.51 -27.73
CA THR A 377 6.21 -11.14 -27.30
C THR A 377 6.13 -11.55 -25.85
N LEU A 378 5.68 -10.66 -24.95
CA LEU A 378 5.52 -10.98 -23.53
C LEU A 378 4.42 -12.02 -23.32
N GLN A 379 3.28 -11.90 -24.01
CA GLN A 379 2.21 -12.89 -23.93
C GLN A 379 2.71 -14.29 -24.30
N ARG A 380 3.55 -14.42 -25.33
CA ARG A 380 4.19 -15.67 -25.73
C ARG A 380 5.18 -16.16 -24.68
N ARG A 381 6.05 -15.31 -24.12
CA ARG A 381 6.99 -15.67 -23.04
C ARG A 381 6.25 -16.27 -21.83
N PHE A 382 5.16 -15.66 -21.40
CA PHE A 382 4.34 -16.20 -20.32
C PHE A 382 3.72 -17.57 -20.69
N ALA A 383 3.21 -17.72 -21.91
CA ALA A 383 2.63 -18.97 -22.35
C ALA A 383 3.67 -20.11 -22.44
N GLU A 384 4.85 -19.85 -22.98
CA GLU A 384 5.97 -20.80 -23.08
C GLU A 384 6.47 -21.22 -21.69
N ALA A 385 6.47 -20.31 -20.69
CA ALA A 385 6.78 -20.61 -19.30
C ALA A 385 5.62 -21.27 -18.53
N GLY A 386 4.51 -21.59 -19.19
CA GLY A 386 3.35 -22.24 -18.56
C GLY A 386 2.59 -21.34 -17.58
N VAL A 387 2.66 -20.03 -17.74
CA VAL A 387 1.96 -19.07 -16.88
C VAL A 387 0.57 -18.81 -17.39
N LYS A 388 -0.43 -19.03 -16.55
CA LYS A 388 -1.81 -18.60 -16.79
C LYS A 388 -1.93 -17.13 -16.46
N VAL A 389 -2.29 -16.30 -17.46
CA VAL A 389 -2.50 -14.85 -17.28
C VAL A 389 -3.97 -14.51 -17.43
N GLU A 390 -4.52 -13.80 -16.46
CA GLU A 390 -5.81 -13.12 -16.59
C GLU A 390 -5.55 -11.62 -16.79
N TRP A 391 -5.86 -11.14 -18.00
CA TRP A 391 -5.63 -9.75 -18.38
C TRP A 391 -6.72 -8.84 -17.81
N ILE A 392 -6.32 -7.80 -17.10
CA ILE A 392 -7.21 -6.82 -16.47
C ILE A 392 -7.19 -5.54 -17.29
N PRO A 393 -8.35 -5.00 -17.69
CA PRO A 393 -8.42 -3.68 -18.31
C PRO A 393 -8.23 -2.59 -17.23
N LEU A 394 -7.06 -2.00 -17.18
CA LEU A 394 -6.67 -0.93 -16.25
C LEU A 394 -6.07 0.25 -17.03
N GLU A 395 -6.73 0.68 -18.11
CA GLU A 395 -6.21 1.69 -19.02
C GLU A 395 -6.02 3.07 -18.38
N SER A 396 -6.90 3.43 -17.44
CA SER A 396 -6.84 4.72 -16.73
C SER A 396 -5.99 4.64 -15.47
N LEU A 397 -6.12 3.53 -14.72
CA LEU A 397 -5.49 3.41 -13.40
C LEU A 397 -3.97 3.27 -13.45
N ILE A 398 -3.40 2.83 -14.58
CA ILE A 398 -1.95 2.72 -14.76
C ILE A 398 -1.27 4.09 -14.77
N ASP A 399 -1.97 5.16 -15.16
CA ASP A 399 -1.46 6.54 -15.11
C ASP A 399 -1.18 7.02 -13.66
N GLY A 400 -1.52 6.19 -12.67
CA GLY A 400 -1.19 6.40 -11.26
C GLY A 400 0.17 5.86 -10.82
N TYR A 401 1.05 5.45 -11.73
CA TYR A 401 2.34 4.82 -11.46
C TYR A 401 2.25 3.45 -10.76
N GLY A 402 1.19 2.68 -11.02
CA GLY A 402 1.03 1.34 -10.46
C GLY A 402 -0.12 0.58 -11.09
N ALA A 403 -0.19 -0.73 -10.84
CA ALA A 403 -1.16 -1.60 -11.47
C ALA A 403 -1.73 -2.65 -10.48
N ALA A 404 -1.95 -3.87 -10.95
CA ALA A 404 -2.68 -4.92 -10.23
C ALA A 404 -2.07 -5.25 -8.85
N HIS A 405 -0.75 -5.31 -8.72
CA HIS A 405 -0.08 -5.59 -7.43
C HIS A 405 -0.25 -4.43 -6.46
N CYS A 406 0.04 -3.21 -6.90
CA CYS A 406 -0.08 -2.00 -6.08
C CYS A 406 -1.50 -1.77 -5.54
N MET A 407 -2.54 -2.14 -6.30
CA MET A 407 -3.94 -1.95 -5.91
C MET A 407 -4.46 -3.01 -4.93
N THR A 408 -3.62 -3.96 -4.51
CA THR A 408 -4.05 -5.10 -3.69
C THR A 408 -3.18 -5.31 -2.47
N GLN A 409 -3.77 -5.29 -1.27
CA GLN A 409 -3.11 -5.79 -0.08
C GLN A 409 -3.60 -7.20 0.25
N VAL A 410 -2.73 -8.18 0.05
CA VAL A 410 -3.06 -9.58 0.34
C VAL A 410 -2.94 -9.82 1.84
N LEU A 411 -4.09 -9.97 2.50
CA LEU A 411 -4.17 -10.21 3.95
C LEU A 411 -3.94 -11.67 4.33
N LYS A 412 -4.29 -12.59 3.42
CA LYS A 412 -4.15 -14.03 3.65
C LYS A 412 -3.86 -14.76 2.34
N ARG A 413 -2.88 -15.67 2.39
CA ARG A 413 -2.61 -16.68 1.37
C ARG A 413 -2.75 -18.07 2.00
N GLN A 414 -3.13 -19.06 1.22
CA GLN A 414 -3.19 -20.45 1.65
C GLN A 414 -1.79 -21.08 1.54
N ALA A 415 -1.38 -21.83 2.55
CA ALA A 415 -0.17 -22.63 2.44
C ALA A 415 -0.28 -23.66 1.30
N ARG A 416 0.83 -23.96 0.63
CA ARG A 416 0.90 -25.14 -0.24
C ARG A 416 0.69 -26.39 0.63
N TRP A 417 -0.17 -27.30 0.20
CA TRP A 417 -0.33 -28.63 0.77
C TRP A 417 0.71 -29.57 0.20
#